data_f21438cad8f10cef77d5c7c89695b0a4
#
_entry.id   f21438cad8f10cef77d5c7c89695b0a4
#
_cell.length_a   1.000
_cell.length_b   1.000
_cell.length_c   1.000
_cell.angle_alpha   90.00
_cell.angle_beta   90.00
_cell.angle_gamma   90.00
#
_symmetry.space_group_name_H-M   'P 1'
#
loop_
_entity.id
_entity.type
_entity.pdbx_description
1 polymer ?
#
loop_
_entity_poly.entity_id
_entity_poly.type
_entity_poly.pdbx_seq_one_letter_code
_entity_poly.pdbx_strand_id
1 'polypeptide(L)'
;MILEKKNRLGKKLLATGNGRCNFTNKVQKKECYRGKDANFAWNAMQHFSAEDAIEWFDQIGILATDKNGYMYPAANQATVVLHALENELKRQKVEVKLEEAVLSVQKDSKRNDGFVVTTDQDSYIAKRVIVATGGMAAPVHGSTGDGYEFAAAFGHQLVLPASALTSIVLEGNFMKKWSGIRIKGEVFLYDQDDELLAKDRGEIQMVAYGISGIPVFQVSRFAAVELQKKRKPYLVLDSMPDYSKEWIVKQIVRRAEWNPKQSFGDLIEGLLPDKLGLVFLQQCHIDPASKAEQCL
;
A
#
# COMPACT_ATOMS: atom_id res chain seq x y z
N MET A 1 31.48 0.97 1.96
CA MET A 1 31.07 1.33 0.60
C MET A 1 29.61 1.00 0.40
N ILE A 2 28.88 1.80 -0.38
CA ILE A 2 27.50 1.57 -0.84
C ILE A 2 27.52 1.45 -2.36
N LEU A 3 26.82 0.43 -2.88
CA LEU A 3 26.56 0.25 -4.30
C LEU A 3 25.08 0.53 -4.56
N GLU A 4 24.75 1.49 -5.40
CA GLU A 4 23.39 1.89 -5.77
C GLU A 4 23.22 1.83 -7.29
N LYS A 5 22.27 1.05 -7.77
CA LYS A 5 22.03 0.90 -9.22
C LYS A 5 21.37 2.12 -9.88
N LYS A 6 20.85 3.06 -9.10
CA LYS A 6 20.23 4.28 -9.61
C LYS A 6 21.25 5.42 -9.64
N ASN A 7 20.94 6.47 -10.41
CA ASN A 7 21.79 7.66 -10.56
C ASN A 7 21.79 8.61 -9.35
N ARG A 8 21.12 8.24 -8.25
CA ARG A 8 21.16 8.97 -6.97
C ARG A 8 20.63 8.11 -5.83
N LEU A 9 21.08 8.43 -4.62
CA LEU A 9 20.53 7.84 -3.40
C LEU A 9 19.08 8.26 -3.14
N GLY A 10 18.39 7.49 -2.33
CA GLY A 10 17.13 7.88 -1.69
C GLY A 10 15.91 7.97 -2.60
N LYS A 11 15.93 7.48 -3.85
CA LYS A 11 14.76 7.53 -4.75
C LYS A 11 13.49 6.98 -4.11
N LYS A 12 13.59 5.86 -3.39
CA LYS A 12 12.47 5.26 -2.68
C LYS A 12 12.04 6.11 -1.49
N LEU A 13 13.00 6.59 -0.70
CA LEU A 13 12.77 7.43 0.46
C LEU A 13 11.98 8.69 0.09
N LEU A 14 12.35 9.35 -1.00
CA LEU A 14 11.69 10.56 -1.49
C LEU A 14 10.21 10.34 -1.86
N ALA A 15 9.81 9.11 -2.21
CA ALA A 15 8.43 8.77 -2.53
C ALA A 15 7.60 8.37 -1.29
N THR A 16 8.24 8.07 -0.16
CA THR A 16 7.55 7.60 1.05
C THR A 16 6.73 8.71 1.70
N GLY A 17 5.66 8.32 2.39
CA GLY A 17 4.79 9.26 3.10
C GLY A 17 4.24 10.38 2.19
N ASN A 18 4.02 10.11 0.92
CA ASN A 18 3.63 11.10 -0.08
C ASN A 18 4.61 12.29 -0.17
N GLY A 19 5.91 11.98 -0.27
CA GLY A 19 6.99 12.98 -0.35
C GLY A 19 7.40 13.60 1.00
N ARG A 20 6.90 13.09 2.11
CA ARG A 20 7.15 13.61 3.47
C ARG A 20 8.07 12.72 4.31
N CYS A 21 8.28 11.46 3.92
CA CYS A 21 9.03 10.45 4.64
C CYS A 21 8.45 10.12 6.03
N ASN A 22 7.45 9.24 6.08
CA ASN A 22 7.06 8.60 7.34
C ASN A 22 8.15 7.58 7.72
N PHE A 23 9.03 7.91 8.66
CA PHE A 23 10.22 7.11 8.94
C PHE A 23 10.03 6.07 10.05
N THR A 24 9.04 6.26 10.95
CA THR A 24 8.64 5.23 11.94
C THR A 24 7.22 5.46 12.45
N ASN A 25 6.73 4.56 13.31
CA ASN A 25 5.43 4.67 13.97
C ASN A 25 5.57 4.27 15.44
N LYS A 26 5.08 5.12 16.35
CA LYS A 26 5.05 4.84 17.79
C LYS A 26 4.11 3.69 18.16
N VAL A 27 3.07 3.48 17.35
CA VAL A 27 2.15 2.36 17.56
C VAL A 27 2.79 1.10 16.97
N GLN A 28 3.62 0.45 17.76
CA GLN A 28 4.25 -0.82 17.43
C GLN A 28 3.72 -1.92 18.35
N LYS A 29 2.89 -2.79 17.79
CA LYS A 29 2.34 -3.97 18.47
C LYS A 29 2.54 -5.17 17.55
N LYS A 30 2.63 -6.37 18.14
CA LYS A 30 2.79 -7.61 17.39
C LYS A 30 1.72 -7.78 16.30
N GLU A 31 0.49 -7.36 16.57
CA GLU A 31 -0.66 -7.43 15.66
C GLU A 31 -0.53 -6.50 14.44
N CYS A 32 0.38 -5.52 14.48
CA CYS A 32 0.69 -4.67 13.32
C CYS A 32 1.50 -5.41 12.25
N TYR A 33 2.18 -6.50 12.63
CA TYR A 33 3.01 -7.30 11.75
C TYR A 33 2.25 -8.55 11.34
N ARG A 34 2.21 -8.80 10.05
CA ARG A 34 1.38 -9.84 9.45
C ARG A 34 2.20 -10.60 8.41
N GLY A 35 1.91 -11.90 8.28
CA GLY A 35 2.61 -12.79 7.36
C GLY A 35 2.42 -14.23 7.76
N LYS A 36 3.16 -15.14 7.13
CA LYS A 36 3.17 -16.57 7.50
C LYS A 36 3.67 -16.77 8.94
N ASP A 37 4.68 -15.97 9.34
CA ASP A 37 5.16 -15.88 10.72
C ASP A 37 5.31 -14.40 11.12
N ALA A 38 4.34 -13.89 11.86
CA ALA A 38 4.35 -12.53 12.37
C ALA A 38 5.44 -12.29 13.43
N ASN A 39 5.91 -13.35 14.13
CA ASN A 39 6.96 -13.23 15.14
C ASN A 39 8.32 -12.90 14.51
N PHE A 40 8.55 -13.31 13.26
CA PHE A 40 9.81 -13.04 12.59
C PHE A 40 10.14 -11.53 12.57
N ALA A 41 9.20 -10.70 12.10
CA ALA A 41 9.38 -9.26 12.08
C ALA A 41 9.40 -8.66 13.50
N TRP A 42 8.50 -9.12 14.37
CA TRP A 42 8.39 -8.63 15.74
C TRP A 42 9.68 -8.82 16.53
N ASN A 43 10.31 -10.00 16.45
CA ASN A 43 11.57 -10.27 17.11
C ASN A 43 12.70 -9.32 16.66
N ALA A 44 12.76 -8.98 15.37
CA ALA A 44 13.73 -8.02 14.85
C ALA A 44 13.47 -6.60 15.41
N MET A 45 12.20 -6.19 15.49
CA MET A 45 11.81 -4.86 15.99
C MET A 45 12.08 -4.65 17.49
N GLN A 46 12.24 -5.72 18.28
CA GLN A 46 12.63 -5.62 19.68
C GLN A 46 14.07 -5.13 19.88
N HIS A 47 14.92 -5.23 18.85
CA HIS A 47 16.32 -4.81 18.92
C HIS A 47 16.55 -3.36 18.48
N PHE A 48 15.57 -2.75 17.82
CA PHE A 48 15.61 -1.36 17.41
C PHE A 48 14.17 -0.82 17.32
N SER A 49 13.76 -0.12 18.35
CA SER A 49 12.39 0.34 18.53
C SER A 49 12.06 1.60 17.72
N ALA A 50 10.82 2.06 17.81
CA ALA A 50 10.43 3.35 17.23
C ALA A 50 11.14 4.52 17.94
N GLU A 51 11.31 4.40 19.24
CA GLU A 51 12.01 5.37 20.09
C GLU A 51 13.48 5.45 19.69
N ASP A 52 14.15 4.31 19.52
CA ASP A 52 15.53 4.26 19.04
C ASP A 52 15.67 4.91 17.65
N ALA A 53 14.72 4.68 16.77
CA ALA A 53 14.70 5.31 15.45
C ALA A 53 14.54 6.83 15.55
N ILE A 54 13.63 7.32 16.40
CA ILE A 54 13.42 8.76 16.61
C ILE A 54 14.69 9.41 17.16
N GLU A 55 15.30 8.80 18.19
CA GLU A 55 16.53 9.29 18.77
C GLU A 55 17.69 9.31 17.78
N TRP A 56 17.83 8.25 16.98
CA TRP A 56 18.87 8.18 15.97
C TRP A 56 18.69 9.27 14.89
N PHE A 57 17.46 9.51 14.43
CA PHE A 57 17.18 10.58 13.48
C PHE A 57 17.44 11.97 14.07
N ASP A 58 17.14 12.19 15.36
CA ASP A 58 17.45 13.43 16.07
C ASP A 58 18.98 13.67 16.13
N GLN A 59 19.78 12.64 16.41
CA GLN A 59 21.25 12.70 16.42
C GLN A 59 21.86 13.13 15.07
N ILE A 60 21.18 12.84 13.96
CA ILE A 60 21.61 13.32 12.63
C ILE A 60 20.89 14.61 12.19
N GLY A 61 20.19 15.28 13.11
CA GLY A 61 19.58 16.59 12.90
C GLY A 61 18.14 16.59 12.38
N ILE A 62 17.41 15.47 12.49
CA ILE A 62 16.00 15.37 12.07
C ILE A 62 15.09 15.46 13.28
N LEU A 63 14.52 16.62 13.52
CA LEU A 63 13.45 16.80 14.51
C LEU A 63 12.19 16.07 14.04
N ALA A 64 11.66 15.18 14.86
CA ALA A 64 10.47 14.39 14.57
C ALA A 64 9.17 15.11 14.96
N THR A 65 8.12 14.93 14.17
CA THR A 65 6.74 15.36 14.46
C THR A 65 5.80 14.16 14.45
N ASP A 66 5.00 14.03 15.50
CA ASP A 66 3.98 13.00 15.65
C ASP A 66 2.68 13.42 14.96
N LYS A 67 2.14 12.54 14.11
CA LYS A 67 0.82 12.66 13.50
C LYS A 67 0.04 11.37 13.75
N ASN A 68 -0.61 11.30 14.91
CA ASN A 68 -1.38 10.11 15.33
C ASN A 68 -0.52 8.83 15.37
N GLY A 69 0.68 8.91 15.92
CA GLY A 69 1.65 7.82 15.98
C GLY A 69 2.58 7.71 14.76
N TYR A 70 2.20 8.25 13.62
CA TYR A 70 3.07 8.31 12.44
C TYR A 70 4.12 9.41 12.60
N MET A 71 5.40 9.05 12.51
CA MET A 71 6.51 9.98 12.71
C MET A 71 7.04 10.51 11.38
N TYR A 72 7.06 11.82 11.27
CA TYR A 72 7.57 12.55 10.09
C TYR A 72 8.64 13.53 10.52
N PRO A 73 9.52 13.99 9.59
CA PRO A 73 10.36 15.15 9.89
C PRO A 73 9.50 16.39 10.11
N ALA A 74 9.85 17.25 11.06
CA ALA A 74 9.12 18.49 11.35
C ALA A 74 9.01 19.41 10.12
N ALA A 75 10.02 19.39 9.25
CA ALA A 75 10.01 20.10 7.96
C ALA A 75 8.98 19.54 6.96
N ASN A 76 8.37 18.39 7.25
CA ASN A 76 7.34 17.73 6.42
C ASN A 76 7.77 17.47 4.96
N GLN A 77 9.07 17.23 4.74
CA GLN A 77 9.69 16.98 3.43
C GLN A 77 10.69 15.82 3.50
N ALA A 78 10.56 14.85 2.60
CA ALA A 78 11.47 13.71 2.52
C ALA A 78 12.91 14.10 2.13
N THR A 79 13.09 15.22 1.41
CA THR A 79 14.40 15.74 1.03
C THR A 79 15.27 16.09 2.21
N VAL A 80 14.70 16.60 3.30
CA VAL A 80 15.44 16.93 4.53
C VAL A 80 16.05 15.67 5.14
N VAL A 81 15.27 14.58 5.16
CA VAL A 81 15.76 13.29 5.66
C VAL A 81 16.87 12.74 4.77
N LEU A 82 16.69 12.81 3.45
CA LEU A 82 17.73 12.39 2.51
C LEU A 82 19.04 13.16 2.71
N HIS A 83 18.97 14.48 2.81
CA HIS A 83 20.17 15.32 3.01
C HIS A 83 20.87 15.01 4.34
N ALA A 84 20.13 14.78 5.42
CA ALA A 84 20.72 14.39 6.70
C ALA A 84 21.48 13.05 6.59
N LEU A 85 20.87 12.06 5.91
CA LEU A 85 21.52 10.77 5.65
C LEU A 85 22.77 10.91 4.76
N GLU A 86 22.70 11.69 3.70
CA GLU A 86 23.84 11.96 2.82
C GLU A 86 24.99 12.68 3.57
N ASN A 87 24.66 13.62 4.44
CA ASN A 87 25.65 14.30 5.27
C ASN A 87 26.30 13.33 6.27
N GLU A 88 25.51 12.41 6.85
CA GLU A 88 26.03 11.38 7.73
C GLU A 88 26.98 10.43 6.97
N LEU A 89 26.62 9.99 5.77
CA LEU A 89 27.53 9.18 4.93
C LEU A 89 28.85 9.90 4.64
N LYS A 90 28.81 11.20 4.35
CA LYS A 90 30.01 12.04 4.16
C LYS A 90 30.82 12.13 5.44
N ARG A 91 30.18 12.36 6.59
CA ARG A 91 30.84 12.44 7.91
C ARG A 91 31.56 11.13 8.24
N GLN A 92 30.94 10.00 7.93
CA GLN A 92 31.48 8.66 8.11
C GLN A 92 32.47 8.25 7.01
N LYS A 93 32.71 9.09 6.01
CA LYS A 93 33.59 8.83 4.85
C LYS A 93 33.21 7.54 4.11
N VAL A 94 31.90 7.26 4.00
CA VAL A 94 31.40 6.12 3.26
C VAL A 94 31.51 6.38 1.77
N GLU A 95 32.23 5.53 1.05
CA GLU A 95 32.27 5.56 -0.40
C GLU A 95 30.92 5.13 -0.98
N VAL A 96 30.39 5.91 -1.94
CA VAL A 96 29.14 5.64 -2.62
C VAL A 96 29.40 5.55 -4.12
N LYS A 97 29.01 4.44 -4.72
CA LYS A 97 29.04 4.23 -6.18
C LYS A 97 27.60 4.18 -6.68
N LEU A 98 27.29 5.09 -7.58
CA LEU A 98 25.99 5.22 -8.24
C LEU A 98 26.02 4.60 -9.62
N GLU A 99 24.83 4.26 -10.14
CA GLU A 99 24.67 3.63 -11.45
C GLU A 99 25.46 2.31 -11.59
N GLU A 100 25.66 1.64 -10.46
CA GLU A 100 26.39 0.39 -10.38
C GLU A 100 25.50 -0.72 -9.80
N ALA A 101 25.05 -1.60 -10.69
CA ALA A 101 24.12 -2.66 -10.35
C ALA A 101 24.85 -3.92 -9.90
N VAL A 102 24.54 -4.41 -8.70
CA VAL A 102 25.04 -5.71 -8.24
C VAL A 102 24.33 -6.83 -9.03
N LEU A 103 25.10 -7.69 -9.66
CA LEU A 103 24.65 -8.83 -10.43
C LEU A 103 24.66 -10.12 -9.61
N SER A 104 25.67 -10.30 -8.74
CA SER A 104 25.76 -11.47 -7.87
C SER A 104 26.53 -11.21 -6.59
N VAL A 105 26.21 -11.99 -5.57
CA VAL A 105 26.96 -12.08 -4.31
C VAL A 105 27.28 -13.54 -4.08
N GLN A 106 28.56 -13.89 -3.89
CA GLN A 106 29.03 -15.26 -3.69
C GLN A 106 30.02 -15.34 -2.55
N LYS A 107 30.17 -16.51 -1.92
CA LYS A 107 31.27 -16.74 -0.98
C LYS A 107 32.62 -16.70 -1.72
N ASP A 108 33.62 -16.07 -1.14
CA ASP A 108 34.96 -16.09 -1.69
C ASP A 108 35.58 -17.49 -1.51
N SER A 109 35.77 -18.22 -2.60
CA SER A 109 36.34 -19.55 -2.57
C SER A 109 37.85 -19.58 -2.20
N LYS A 110 38.52 -18.43 -2.28
CA LYS A 110 39.96 -18.30 -1.99
C LYS A 110 40.21 -17.82 -0.53
N ARG A 111 39.22 -17.28 0.13
CA ARG A 111 39.28 -16.76 1.52
C ARG A 111 38.15 -17.37 2.32
N ASN A 112 38.48 -18.06 3.38
CA ASN A 112 37.49 -18.77 4.24
C ASN A 112 36.44 -17.82 4.88
N ASP A 113 36.65 -16.49 4.84
CA ASP A 113 35.78 -15.51 5.49
C ASP A 113 35.64 -14.25 4.61
N GLY A 114 34.80 -14.35 3.58
CA GLY A 114 34.55 -13.24 2.70
C GLY A 114 33.53 -13.51 1.61
N PHE A 115 33.22 -12.44 0.87
CA PHE A 115 32.28 -12.44 -0.24
C PHE A 115 32.89 -11.76 -1.44
N VAL A 116 32.55 -12.25 -2.63
CA VAL A 116 32.77 -11.59 -3.91
C VAL A 116 31.45 -10.99 -4.34
N VAL A 117 31.42 -9.69 -4.55
CA VAL A 117 30.28 -8.92 -5.06
C VAL A 117 30.60 -8.51 -6.47
N THR A 118 29.89 -9.04 -7.45
CA THR A 118 30.08 -8.71 -8.87
C THR A 118 29.00 -7.73 -9.32
N THR A 119 29.41 -6.67 -9.97
CA THR A 119 28.52 -5.64 -10.54
C THR A 119 28.60 -5.66 -12.07
N ASP A 120 27.84 -4.81 -12.71
CA ASP A 120 27.92 -4.54 -14.15
C ASP A 120 29.18 -3.75 -14.55
N GLN A 121 29.94 -3.24 -13.58
CA GLN A 121 31.14 -2.42 -13.83
C GLN A 121 32.41 -3.04 -13.26
N ASP A 122 32.35 -3.69 -12.08
CA ASP A 122 33.54 -4.16 -11.36
C ASP A 122 33.23 -5.37 -10.47
N SER A 123 34.23 -5.82 -9.72
CA SER A 123 34.10 -6.90 -8.73
C SER A 123 34.80 -6.51 -7.42
N TYR A 124 34.09 -6.69 -6.30
CA TYR A 124 34.54 -6.27 -4.97
C TYR A 124 34.68 -7.46 -4.03
N ILE A 125 35.69 -7.42 -3.18
CA ILE A 125 35.86 -8.37 -2.09
C ILE A 125 35.48 -7.70 -0.78
N ALA A 126 34.58 -8.33 -0.03
CA ALA A 126 34.11 -7.81 1.25
C ALA A 126 34.07 -8.90 2.32
N LYS A 127 34.45 -8.55 3.55
CA LYS A 127 34.27 -9.47 4.69
C LYS A 127 32.79 -9.67 5.05
N ARG A 128 31.98 -8.65 4.88
CA ARG A 128 30.54 -8.65 5.20
C ARG A 128 29.78 -7.90 4.13
N VAL A 129 28.59 -8.38 3.79
CA VAL A 129 27.68 -7.75 2.84
C VAL A 129 26.34 -7.55 3.52
N ILE A 130 25.77 -6.35 3.42
CA ILE A 130 24.42 -6.03 3.85
C ILE A 130 23.57 -5.86 2.59
N VAL A 131 22.60 -6.74 2.40
CA VAL A 131 21.64 -6.66 1.29
C VAL A 131 20.49 -5.76 1.71
N ALA A 132 20.48 -4.52 1.23
CA ALA A 132 19.51 -3.49 1.55
C ALA A 132 18.72 -3.00 0.31
N THR A 133 18.53 -3.89 -0.67
CA THR A 133 17.94 -3.58 -1.99
C THR A 133 16.44 -3.31 -1.96
N GLY A 134 15.79 -3.50 -0.82
CA GLY A 134 14.33 -3.41 -0.67
C GLY A 134 13.61 -4.63 -1.25
N GLY A 135 12.30 -4.52 -1.38
CA GLY A 135 11.44 -5.56 -1.95
C GLY A 135 11.13 -5.35 -3.43
N MET A 136 9.87 -5.61 -3.83
CA MET A 136 9.40 -5.49 -5.22
C MET A 136 8.39 -4.35 -5.43
N ALA A 137 8.00 -3.63 -4.37
CA ALA A 137 7.01 -2.56 -4.47
C ALA A 137 7.60 -1.32 -5.16
N ALA A 138 6.87 -0.73 -6.11
CA ALA A 138 7.25 0.44 -6.90
C ALA A 138 8.66 0.33 -7.51
N PRO A 139 8.86 -0.60 -8.46
CA PRO A 139 10.19 -0.94 -9.02
C PRO A 139 10.86 0.23 -9.74
N VAL A 140 10.11 1.23 -10.17
CA VAL A 140 10.63 2.47 -10.76
C VAL A 140 11.64 3.19 -9.83
N HIS A 141 11.51 3.01 -8.52
CA HIS A 141 12.43 3.55 -7.52
C HIS A 141 13.65 2.66 -7.21
N GLY A 142 13.79 1.52 -7.90
CA GLY A 142 14.94 0.62 -7.76
C GLY A 142 14.66 -0.67 -6.98
N SER A 143 13.48 -0.84 -6.39
CA SER A 143 13.10 -2.05 -5.65
C SER A 143 12.55 -3.11 -6.61
N THR A 144 13.43 -3.90 -7.22
CA THR A 144 13.10 -4.90 -8.26
C THR A 144 13.17 -6.34 -7.77
N GLY A 145 13.54 -6.56 -6.49
CA GLY A 145 13.60 -7.89 -5.90
C GLY A 145 14.96 -8.57 -5.98
N ASP A 146 16.02 -7.89 -6.44
CA ASP A 146 17.36 -8.43 -6.61
C ASP A 146 17.88 -9.13 -5.34
N GLY A 147 17.58 -8.58 -4.17
CA GLY A 147 17.99 -9.16 -2.89
C GLY A 147 17.38 -10.53 -2.61
N TYR A 148 16.26 -10.88 -3.21
CA TYR A 148 15.67 -12.21 -3.10
C TYR A 148 16.51 -13.26 -3.84
N GLU A 149 17.03 -12.91 -5.01
CA GLU A 149 17.91 -13.78 -5.79
C GLU A 149 19.24 -13.98 -5.06
N PHE A 150 19.81 -12.91 -4.50
CA PHE A 150 21.02 -13.00 -3.69
C PHE A 150 20.82 -13.91 -2.47
N ALA A 151 19.71 -13.75 -1.74
CA ALA A 151 19.41 -14.60 -0.60
C ALA A 151 19.19 -16.08 -1.01
N ALA A 152 18.50 -16.33 -2.12
CA ALA A 152 18.28 -17.68 -2.64
C ALA A 152 19.60 -18.38 -3.01
N ALA A 153 20.58 -17.66 -3.53
CA ALA A 153 21.92 -18.19 -3.83
C ALA A 153 22.66 -18.70 -2.56
N PHE A 154 22.26 -18.23 -1.37
CA PHE A 154 22.76 -18.72 -0.08
C PHE A 154 21.86 -19.77 0.57
N GLY A 155 20.88 -20.31 -0.14
CA GLY A 155 19.98 -21.35 0.35
C GLY A 155 18.77 -20.88 1.14
N HIS A 156 18.49 -19.57 1.18
CA HIS A 156 17.27 -19.05 1.80
C HIS A 156 16.05 -19.37 0.94
N GLN A 157 14.96 -19.74 1.61
CA GLN A 157 13.67 -19.93 0.95
C GLN A 157 12.91 -18.61 0.88
N LEU A 158 12.45 -18.27 -0.31
CA LEU A 158 11.62 -17.09 -0.51
C LEU A 158 10.15 -17.41 -0.18
N VAL A 159 9.59 -16.70 0.78
CA VAL A 159 8.14 -16.60 0.94
C VAL A 159 7.64 -15.57 -0.08
N LEU A 160 6.83 -16.01 -1.05
CA LEU A 160 6.38 -15.15 -2.13
C LEU A 160 5.67 -13.90 -1.58
N PRO A 161 6.16 -12.69 -1.89
CA PRO A 161 5.54 -11.46 -1.42
C PRO A 161 4.15 -11.26 -2.04
N ALA A 162 3.18 -10.86 -1.22
CA ALA A 162 1.88 -10.41 -1.69
C ALA A 162 1.83 -8.89 -1.79
N SER A 163 1.13 -8.35 -2.79
CA SER A 163 0.89 -6.91 -2.89
C SER A 163 0.11 -6.43 -1.66
N ALA A 164 0.48 -5.26 -1.15
CA ALA A 164 -0.19 -4.63 -0.03
C ALA A 164 -0.22 -3.10 -0.23
N LEU A 165 -1.17 -2.42 0.43
CA LEU A 165 -1.36 -0.98 0.36
C LEU A 165 -1.50 -0.49 -1.11
N THR A 166 -2.33 -1.18 -1.87
CA THR A 166 -2.56 -0.90 -3.29
C THR A 166 -4.05 -0.80 -3.60
N SER A 167 -4.37 -0.16 -4.71
CA SER A 167 -5.73 -0.22 -5.29
C SER A 167 -6.09 -1.63 -5.69
N ILE A 168 -7.38 -1.94 -5.72
CA ILE A 168 -7.90 -3.23 -6.18
C ILE A 168 -8.52 -3.03 -7.56
N VAL A 169 -8.06 -3.82 -8.52
CA VAL A 169 -8.64 -3.93 -9.85
C VAL A 169 -9.87 -4.83 -9.76
N LEU A 170 -11.00 -4.37 -10.29
CA LEU A 170 -12.25 -5.12 -10.28
C LEU A 170 -12.55 -5.72 -11.66
N GLU A 171 -13.29 -6.81 -11.68
CA GLU A 171 -13.84 -7.37 -12.91
C GLU A 171 -15.08 -6.58 -13.35
N GLY A 172 -15.26 -6.41 -14.67
CA GLY A 172 -16.41 -5.72 -15.27
C GLY A 172 -16.02 -4.49 -16.06
N ASN A 173 -17.01 -3.83 -16.66
CA ASN A 173 -16.82 -2.69 -17.58
C ASN A 173 -17.41 -1.37 -17.04
N PHE A 174 -18.05 -1.39 -15.88
CA PHE A 174 -18.75 -0.23 -15.32
C PHE A 174 -17.83 0.78 -14.64
N MET A 175 -16.59 0.40 -14.25
CA MET A 175 -15.69 1.23 -13.45
C MET A 175 -15.32 2.55 -14.10
N LYS A 176 -15.26 2.61 -15.43
CA LYS A 176 -15.00 3.86 -16.15
C LYS A 176 -16.09 4.90 -15.89
N LYS A 177 -17.35 4.45 -15.68
CA LYS A 177 -18.52 5.33 -15.47
C LYS A 177 -18.49 6.03 -14.11
N TRP A 178 -17.97 5.37 -13.06
CA TRP A 178 -17.90 5.93 -11.72
C TRP A 178 -16.56 6.62 -11.39
N SER A 179 -15.59 6.58 -12.32
CA SER A 179 -14.25 7.10 -12.09
C SER A 179 -14.26 8.58 -11.67
N GLY A 180 -13.40 8.88 -10.68
CA GLY A 180 -13.24 10.21 -10.09
C GLY A 180 -14.12 10.49 -8.87
N ILE A 181 -15.07 9.63 -8.53
CA ILE A 181 -15.91 9.77 -7.35
C ILE A 181 -15.13 9.40 -6.10
N ARG A 182 -15.44 10.11 -5.01
CA ARG A 182 -15.02 9.78 -3.63
C ARG A 182 -16.24 9.73 -2.74
N ILE A 183 -16.29 8.72 -1.88
CA ILE A 183 -17.33 8.55 -0.88
C ILE A 183 -16.73 8.20 0.47
N LYS A 184 -17.44 8.50 1.55
CA LYS A 184 -17.23 7.85 2.84
C LYS A 184 -18.01 6.54 2.80
N GLY A 185 -17.30 5.43 2.85
CA GLY A 185 -17.91 4.11 2.73
C GLY A 185 -17.21 3.08 3.59
N GLU A 186 -17.73 1.87 3.58
CA GLU A 186 -17.10 0.69 4.18
C GLU A 186 -16.89 -0.36 3.10
N VAL A 187 -15.74 -1.00 3.13
CA VAL A 187 -15.32 -2.07 2.21
C VAL A 187 -15.22 -3.36 3.00
N PHE A 188 -15.88 -4.40 2.55
CA PHE A 188 -15.81 -5.76 3.08
C PHE A 188 -15.19 -6.66 2.01
N LEU A 189 -14.15 -7.39 2.36
CA LEU A 189 -13.52 -8.38 1.51
C LEU A 189 -13.89 -9.77 2.00
N TYR A 190 -14.46 -10.56 1.12
CA TYR A 190 -14.82 -11.96 1.36
C TYR A 190 -13.94 -12.88 0.50
N ASP A 191 -13.72 -14.09 0.97
CA ASP A 191 -13.19 -15.14 0.11
C ASP A 191 -14.28 -15.77 -0.77
N GLN A 192 -13.94 -16.78 -1.55
CA GLN A 192 -14.88 -17.46 -2.43
C GLN A 192 -15.92 -18.33 -1.69
N ASP A 193 -15.72 -18.57 -0.40
CA ASP A 193 -16.58 -19.40 0.47
C ASP A 193 -17.43 -18.53 1.40
N ASP A 194 -17.57 -17.22 1.10
CA ASP A 194 -18.33 -16.19 1.82
C ASP A 194 -17.78 -15.87 3.24
N GLU A 195 -16.53 -16.22 3.54
CA GLU A 195 -15.89 -15.89 4.79
C GLU A 195 -15.30 -14.45 4.74
N LEU A 196 -15.64 -13.62 5.73
CA LEU A 196 -15.13 -12.26 5.84
C LEU A 196 -13.65 -12.28 6.20
N LEU A 197 -12.80 -11.86 5.27
CA LEU A 197 -11.35 -11.81 5.44
C LEU A 197 -10.87 -10.51 6.09
N ALA A 198 -11.47 -9.40 5.70
CA ALA A 198 -11.11 -8.08 6.22
C ALA A 198 -12.19 -7.05 5.88
N LYS A 199 -12.25 -5.99 6.69
CA LYS A 199 -13.05 -4.80 6.40
C LYS A 199 -12.35 -3.56 6.89
N ASP A 200 -12.67 -2.43 6.28
CA ASP A 200 -12.21 -1.12 6.75
C ASP A 200 -13.15 -0.03 6.23
N ARG A 201 -13.18 1.11 6.94
CA ARG A 201 -14.08 2.22 6.69
C ARG A 201 -13.33 3.54 6.56
N GLY A 202 -13.72 4.37 5.59
CA GLY A 202 -13.14 5.68 5.36
C GLY A 202 -13.45 6.23 3.98
N GLU A 203 -12.58 7.10 3.46
CA GLU A 203 -12.71 7.62 2.11
C GLU A 203 -12.28 6.58 1.07
N ILE A 204 -13.22 6.17 0.23
CA ILE A 204 -13.03 5.25 -0.89
C ILE A 204 -13.07 6.07 -2.18
N GLN A 205 -12.11 5.85 -3.05
CA GLN A 205 -12.00 6.49 -4.35
C GLN A 205 -12.31 5.49 -5.46
N MET A 206 -13.30 5.80 -6.29
CA MET A 206 -13.61 5.07 -7.50
C MET A 206 -12.63 5.47 -8.60
N VAL A 207 -11.96 4.48 -9.18
CA VAL A 207 -11.00 4.67 -10.27
C VAL A 207 -11.46 3.90 -11.51
N ALA A 208 -10.89 4.23 -12.68
CA ALA A 208 -11.33 3.66 -13.94
C ALA A 208 -11.13 2.14 -14.09
N TYR A 209 -10.36 1.53 -13.19
CA TYR A 209 -10.05 0.11 -13.16
C TYR A 209 -10.52 -0.61 -11.88
N GLY A 210 -11.17 0.10 -10.95
CA GLY A 210 -11.62 -0.49 -9.69
C GLY A 210 -11.81 0.54 -8.58
N ILE A 211 -11.28 0.25 -7.41
CA ILE A 211 -11.36 1.10 -6.21
C ILE A 211 -10.00 1.34 -5.56
N SER A 212 -9.89 2.45 -4.86
CA SER A 212 -8.69 2.93 -4.18
C SER A 212 -9.06 3.65 -2.88
N GLY A 213 -8.09 4.16 -2.15
CA GLY A 213 -8.28 4.84 -0.87
C GLY A 213 -7.80 4.01 0.31
N ILE A 214 -7.68 4.64 1.47
CA ILE A 214 -7.08 4.00 2.66
C ILE A 214 -7.79 2.69 3.04
N PRO A 215 -9.13 2.61 3.10
CA PRO A 215 -9.81 1.36 3.41
C PRO A 215 -9.49 0.23 2.43
N VAL A 216 -9.42 0.56 1.14
CA VAL A 216 -9.06 -0.40 0.09
C VAL A 216 -7.63 -0.89 0.27
N PHE A 217 -6.70 0.00 0.61
CA PHE A 217 -5.31 -0.35 0.88
C PHE A 217 -5.19 -1.33 2.06
N GLN A 218 -5.99 -1.16 3.10
CA GLN A 218 -5.97 -2.05 4.27
C GLN A 218 -6.44 -3.47 3.94
N VAL A 219 -7.45 -3.62 3.09
CA VAL A 219 -7.97 -4.93 2.71
C VAL A 219 -7.20 -5.57 1.55
N SER A 220 -6.46 -4.79 0.75
CA SER A 220 -5.82 -5.23 -0.50
C SER A 220 -4.88 -6.43 -0.33
N ARG A 221 -4.12 -6.50 0.76
CA ARG A 221 -3.20 -7.61 1.00
C ARG A 221 -3.91 -8.96 1.15
N PHE A 222 -5.10 -8.97 1.74
CA PHE A 222 -5.88 -10.20 1.91
C PHE A 222 -6.38 -10.68 0.54
N ALA A 223 -6.86 -9.76 -0.30
CA ALA A 223 -7.22 -10.06 -1.67
C ALA A 223 -6.02 -10.64 -2.46
N ALA A 224 -4.85 -10.01 -2.34
CA ALA A 224 -3.64 -10.47 -3.01
C ALA A 224 -3.22 -11.89 -2.58
N VAL A 225 -3.35 -12.22 -1.29
CA VAL A 225 -3.06 -13.57 -0.77
C VAL A 225 -4.02 -14.61 -1.32
N GLU A 226 -5.32 -14.30 -1.40
CA GLU A 226 -6.30 -15.22 -1.98
C GLU A 226 -6.06 -15.45 -3.49
N LEU A 227 -5.76 -14.37 -4.23
CA LEU A 227 -5.41 -14.48 -5.65
C LEU A 227 -4.13 -15.31 -5.88
N GLN A 228 -3.11 -15.22 -5.00
CA GLN A 228 -1.92 -16.09 -5.05
C GLN A 228 -2.28 -17.57 -4.87
N LYS A 229 -3.29 -17.87 -4.06
CA LYS A 229 -3.85 -19.23 -3.90
C LYS A 229 -4.76 -19.66 -5.07
N LYS A 230 -4.91 -18.82 -6.10
CA LYS A 230 -5.84 -19.01 -7.22
C LYS A 230 -7.32 -19.07 -6.80
N ARG A 231 -7.66 -18.44 -5.68
CA ARG A 231 -9.05 -18.26 -5.21
C ARG A 231 -9.60 -16.95 -5.77
N LYS A 232 -10.92 -16.82 -5.79
CA LYS A 232 -11.63 -15.64 -6.31
C LYS A 232 -12.29 -14.87 -5.15
N PRO A 233 -11.56 -14.00 -4.45
CA PRO A 233 -12.15 -13.13 -3.45
C PRO A 233 -13.07 -12.10 -4.12
N TYR A 234 -14.06 -11.60 -3.37
CA TYR A 234 -14.93 -10.53 -3.83
C TYR A 234 -15.08 -9.44 -2.77
N LEU A 235 -15.50 -8.26 -3.25
CA LEU A 235 -15.71 -7.09 -2.41
C LEU A 235 -17.21 -6.75 -2.34
N VAL A 236 -17.64 -6.38 -1.15
CA VAL A 236 -18.90 -5.68 -0.93
C VAL A 236 -18.58 -4.24 -0.52
N LEU A 237 -19.18 -3.28 -1.21
CA LEU A 237 -19.03 -1.87 -0.95
C LEU A 237 -20.33 -1.34 -0.33
N ASP A 238 -20.25 -0.88 0.92
CA ASP A 238 -21.30 -0.07 1.53
C ASP A 238 -20.99 1.41 1.31
N SER A 239 -21.78 2.06 0.48
CA SER A 239 -21.65 3.49 0.17
C SER A 239 -22.35 4.41 1.16
N MET A 240 -23.14 3.86 2.09
CA MET A 240 -23.93 4.61 3.07
C MET A 240 -23.90 3.96 4.47
N PRO A 241 -22.72 3.65 5.04
CA PRO A 241 -22.57 2.82 6.25
C PRO A 241 -23.14 3.46 7.54
N ASP A 242 -23.57 4.71 7.47
CA ASP A 242 -24.24 5.41 8.59
C ASP A 242 -25.76 5.17 8.63
N TYR A 243 -26.31 4.50 7.60
CA TYR A 243 -27.75 4.28 7.45
C TYR A 243 -28.07 2.79 7.30
N SER A 244 -29.13 2.32 7.96
CA SER A 244 -29.57 0.95 7.79
C SER A 244 -30.27 0.75 6.43
N LYS A 245 -30.28 -0.49 5.95
CA LYS A 245 -31.00 -0.87 4.73
C LYS A 245 -32.46 -0.46 4.77
N GLU A 246 -33.13 -0.69 5.90
CA GLU A 246 -34.53 -0.36 6.13
C GLU A 246 -34.77 1.16 6.03
N TRP A 247 -33.85 1.95 6.59
CA TRP A 247 -33.92 3.41 6.50
C TRP A 247 -33.77 3.87 5.05
N ILE A 248 -32.80 3.31 4.30
CA ILE A 248 -32.59 3.67 2.88
C ILE A 248 -33.83 3.31 2.05
N VAL A 249 -34.37 2.12 2.21
CA VAL A 249 -35.60 1.68 1.52
C VAL A 249 -36.75 2.65 1.85
N LYS A 250 -36.94 2.99 3.13
CA LYS A 250 -37.98 3.95 3.55
C LYS A 250 -37.80 5.32 2.90
N GLN A 251 -36.55 5.80 2.73
CA GLN A 251 -36.31 7.06 2.04
C GLN A 251 -36.64 7.00 0.55
N ILE A 252 -36.33 5.89 -0.10
CA ILE A 252 -36.65 5.66 -1.52
C ILE A 252 -38.17 5.64 -1.72
N VAL A 253 -38.88 4.82 -0.95
CA VAL A 253 -40.36 4.74 -1.04
C VAL A 253 -41.01 6.10 -0.77
N ARG A 254 -40.63 6.77 0.30
CA ARG A 254 -41.16 8.10 0.64
C ARG A 254 -40.97 9.14 -0.46
N ARG A 255 -39.81 9.13 -1.13
CA ARG A 255 -39.53 10.04 -2.26
C ARG A 255 -40.39 9.68 -3.49
N ALA A 256 -40.58 8.39 -3.74
CA ALA A 256 -41.47 7.90 -4.81
C ALA A 256 -42.92 8.32 -4.56
N GLU A 257 -43.41 8.23 -3.31
CA GLU A 257 -44.76 8.70 -2.91
C GLU A 257 -44.92 10.22 -3.12
N TRP A 258 -43.88 11.01 -2.78
CA TRP A 258 -43.93 12.47 -2.97
C TRP A 258 -43.96 12.90 -4.42
N ASN A 259 -43.26 12.19 -5.30
CA ASN A 259 -43.19 12.48 -6.73
C ASN A 259 -43.18 11.20 -7.56
N PRO A 260 -44.31 10.51 -7.72
CA PRO A 260 -44.41 9.23 -8.41
C PRO A 260 -43.95 9.28 -9.88
N LYS A 261 -44.05 10.45 -10.49
CA LYS A 261 -43.69 10.64 -11.91
C LYS A 261 -42.22 10.98 -12.15
N GLN A 262 -41.44 11.21 -11.09
CA GLN A 262 -40.01 11.42 -11.24
C GLN A 262 -39.32 10.17 -11.79
N SER A 263 -38.14 10.31 -12.37
CA SER A 263 -37.33 9.18 -12.82
C SER A 263 -36.61 8.50 -11.64
N PHE A 264 -36.21 7.23 -11.80
CA PHE A 264 -35.32 6.58 -10.82
C PHE A 264 -33.97 7.30 -10.66
N GLY A 265 -33.44 7.85 -11.76
CA GLY A 265 -32.25 8.67 -11.72
C GLY A 265 -32.39 9.84 -10.74
N ASP A 266 -33.46 10.65 -10.90
CA ASP A 266 -33.77 11.79 -10.02
C ASP A 266 -34.06 11.36 -8.57
N LEU A 267 -34.70 10.21 -8.40
CA LEU A 267 -35.03 9.66 -7.06
C LEU A 267 -33.78 9.34 -6.25
N ILE A 268 -32.72 8.83 -6.88
CA ILE A 268 -31.45 8.48 -6.25
C ILE A 268 -30.53 9.71 -6.12
N GLU A 269 -30.73 10.72 -6.93
CA GLU A 269 -30.00 11.98 -6.83
C GLU A 269 -30.16 12.59 -5.44
N GLY A 270 -29.05 13.02 -4.85
CA GLY A 270 -29.00 13.51 -3.47
C GLY A 270 -28.98 12.43 -2.36
N LEU A 271 -29.06 11.12 -2.72
CA LEU A 271 -28.69 10.02 -1.83
C LEU A 271 -27.24 9.59 -2.07
N LEU A 272 -26.85 9.52 -3.35
CA LEU A 272 -25.53 9.12 -3.81
C LEU A 272 -25.00 10.13 -4.82
N PRO A 273 -23.68 10.20 -5.02
CA PRO A 273 -23.12 10.90 -6.17
C PRO A 273 -23.71 10.36 -7.49
N ASP A 274 -24.14 11.24 -8.40
CA ASP A 274 -24.90 10.90 -9.62
C ASP A 274 -24.35 9.71 -10.39
N LYS A 275 -23.06 9.75 -10.75
CA LYS A 275 -22.42 8.65 -11.49
C LYS A 275 -22.47 7.31 -10.73
N LEU A 276 -22.38 7.33 -9.40
CA LEU A 276 -22.43 6.12 -8.58
C LEU A 276 -23.85 5.58 -8.54
N GLY A 277 -24.83 6.44 -8.35
CA GLY A 277 -26.26 6.08 -8.40
C GLY A 277 -26.64 5.45 -9.74
N LEU A 278 -26.23 6.06 -10.85
CA LEU A 278 -26.47 5.51 -12.20
C LEU A 278 -25.81 4.15 -12.41
N VAL A 279 -24.59 3.95 -11.91
CA VAL A 279 -23.93 2.63 -11.97
C VAL A 279 -24.70 1.61 -11.16
N PHE A 280 -25.18 1.95 -9.96
CA PHE A 280 -25.97 1.02 -9.13
C PHE A 280 -27.28 0.64 -9.80
N LEU A 281 -28.03 1.59 -10.34
CA LEU A 281 -29.24 1.30 -11.11
C LEU A 281 -28.95 0.35 -12.28
N GLN A 282 -27.88 0.61 -13.02
CA GLN A 282 -27.48 -0.25 -14.14
C GLN A 282 -27.13 -1.67 -13.67
N GLN A 283 -26.42 -1.82 -12.56
CA GLN A 283 -26.09 -3.15 -12.01
C GLN A 283 -27.33 -3.90 -11.49
N CYS A 284 -28.35 -3.16 -11.05
CA CYS A 284 -29.65 -3.71 -10.67
C CYS A 284 -30.59 -3.93 -11.88
N HIS A 285 -30.14 -3.67 -13.11
CA HIS A 285 -30.96 -3.73 -14.33
C HIS A 285 -32.18 -2.79 -14.29
N ILE A 286 -32.07 -1.67 -13.59
CA ILE A 286 -33.11 -0.64 -13.51
C ILE A 286 -32.78 0.47 -14.51
N ASP A 287 -33.71 0.78 -15.39
CA ASP A 287 -33.59 1.93 -16.29
C ASP A 287 -33.72 3.22 -15.49
N PRO A 288 -32.70 4.11 -15.48
CA PRO A 288 -32.78 5.39 -14.79
C PRO A 288 -33.93 6.28 -15.23
N ALA A 289 -34.46 6.11 -16.45
CA ALA A 289 -35.60 6.88 -16.97
C ALA A 289 -36.97 6.32 -16.52
N SER A 290 -37.02 5.11 -15.97
CA SER A 290 -38.25 4.52 -15.44
C SER A 290 -38.85 5.37 -14.32
N LYS A 291 -40.17 5.30 -14.11
CA LYS A 291 -40.88 6.11 -13.13
C LYS A 291 -40.81 5.54 -11.72
N ALA A 292 -40.70 6.42 -10.73
CA ALA A 292 -40.59 6.07 -9.32
C ALA A 292 -41.83 5.30 -8.78
N GLU A 293 -43.00 5.49 -9.36
CA GLU A 293 -44.21 4.72 -9.03
C GLU A 293 -44.03 3.21 -9.16
N GLN A 294 -43.06 2.75 -9.91
CA GLN A 294 -42.72 1.33 -10.03
C GLN A 294 -42.01 0.75 -8.77
N CYS A 295 -41.65 1.59 -7.81
CA CYS A 295 -41.15 1.19 -6.49
C CYS A 295 -42.27 0.92 -5.47
N LEU A 296 -43.50 1.37 -5.76
CA LEU A 296 -44.69 1.32 -4.88
C LEU A 296 -45.48 0.05 -5.13
#